data_8eb117dc5adc48843d19693c36b203b6
#
_entry.id   8eb117dc5adc48843d19693c36b203b6
#
_cell.length_a   1.000
_cell.length_b   1.000
_cell.length_c   1.000
_cell.angle_alpha   90.00
_cell.angle_beta   90.00
_cell.angle_gamma   90.00
#
_symmetry.space_group_name_H-M   'P 1'
#
loop_
_entity.id
_entity.type
_entity.pdbx_description
1 polymer ?
#
loop_
_entity_poly.entity_id
_entity_poly.type
_entity_poly.pdbx_seq_one_letter_code
_entity_poly.pdbx_strand_id
1 'polypeptide(L)' 'MVTPGTKRVNVTFSEPIYEALEELAREKGVPMADILRDAISLEKWLAEQRKEGSRILIERDGQVREIVRV' A
#
# COMPACT_ATOMS: atom_id res chain seq x y z
N MET A 1 13.51 12.15 -16.76
CA MET A 1 12.58 13.08 -17.42
C MET A 1 11.16 12.82 -16.95
N VAL A 2 10.41 13.87 -16.61
CA VAL A 2 9.04 13.75 -16.15
C VAL A 2 8.11 13.87 -17.35
N THR A 3 7.23 12.88 -17.55
CA THR A 3 6.26 12.91 -18.64
C THR A 3 5.09 13.84 -18.28
N PRO A 4 4.37 14.39 -19.28
CA PRO A 4 3.17 15.17 -19.03
C PRO A 4 2.16 14.37 -18.21
N GLY A 5 1.57 15.01 -17.21
CA GLY A 5 0.60 14.37 -16.34
C GLY A 5 1.17 13.71 -15.10
N THR A 6 2.50 13.72 -14.94
CA THR A 6 3.14 13.21 -13.73
C THR A 6 3.59 14.35 -12.82
N LYS A 7 3.67 14.06 -11.55
CA LYS A 7 4.16 15.02 -10.56
C LYS A 7 5.20 14.36 -9.68
N ARG A 8 6.15 15.16 -9.21
CA ARG A 8 7.22 14.67 -8.34
C ARG A 8 6.89 14.99 -6.89
N VAL A 9 7.11 14.00 -6.01
CA VAL A 9 6.92 14.15 -4.57
C VAL A 9 8.17 13.65 -3.86
N ASN A 10 8.63 14.39 -2.86
CA ASN A 10 9.73 13.97 -2.00
C ASN A 10 9.14 13.50 -0.66
N VAL A 11 9.50 12.30 -0.23
CA VAL A 11 9.02 11.72 1.02
C VAL A 11 10.20 11.20 1.82
N THR A 12 10.20 11.49 3.11
CA THR A 12 11.19 10.95 4.03
C THR A 12 10.58 9.80 4.81
N PHE A 13 11.23 8.66 4.80
CA PHE A 13 10.78 7.48 5.54
C PHE A 13 11.69 7.22 6.73
N SER A 14 11.13 6.68 7.81
CA SER A 14 11.93 6.13 8.88
C SER A 14 12.69 4.89 8.36
N GLU A 15 13.80 4.54 9.01
CA GLU A 15 14.57 3.37 8.58
C GLU A 15 13.73 2.08 8.52
N PRO A 16 12.92 1.75 9.54
CA PRO A 16 12.10 0.53 9.47
C PRO A 16 11.14 0.51 8.29
N ILE A 17 10.53 1.65 7.96
CA ILE A 17 9.62 1.73 6.81
C ILE A 17 10.37 1.61 5.50
N TYR A 18 11.53 2.24 5.39
CA TYR A 18 12.36 2.13 4.20
C TYR A 18 12.82 0.67 3.98
N GLU A 19 13.25 0.01 5.04
CA GLU A 19 13.64 -1.40 4.98
C GLU A 19 12.49 -2.30 4.53
N ALA A 20 11.28 -2.04 5.04
CA ALA A 20 10.09 -2.78 4.62
C ALA A 20 9.83 -2.58 3.13
N LEU A 21 9.99 -1.37 2.64
CA LEU A 21 9.82 -1.06 1.21
C LEU A 21 10.83 -1.81 0.37
N GLU A 22 12.11 -1.81 0.77
CA GLU A 22 13.16 -2.55 0.07
C GLU A 22 12.88 -4.05 0.03
N GLU A 23 12.47 -4.60 1.16
CA GLU A 23 12.16 -6.02 1.28
C GLU A 23 11.00 -6.41 0.37
N LEU A 24 9.92 -5.64 0.36
CA LEU A 24 8.78 -5.90 -0.51
C LEU A 24 9.17 -5.84 -1.98
N ALA A 25 9.98 -4.86 -2.36
CA ALA A 25 10.44 -4.71 -3.73
C ALA A 25 11.30 -5.91 -4.15
N ARG A 26 12.15 -6.38 -3.25
CA ARG A 26 13.01 -7.52 -3.50
C ARG A 26 12.19 -8.81 -3.66
N GLU A 27 11.24 -9.03 -2.77
CA GLU A 27 10.37 -10.21 -2.82
C GLU A 27 9.56 -10.28 -4.10
N LYS A 28 9.06 -9.14 -4.57
CA LYS A 28 8.28 -9.08 -5.80
C LYS A 28 9.13 -8.96 -7.06
N GLY A 29 10.41 -8.64 -6.91
CA GLY A 29 11.30 -8.43 -8.05
C GLY A 29 10.95 -7.22 -8.88
N VAL A 30 10.49 -6.14 -8.24
CA VAL A 30 10.08 -4.90 -8.91
C VAL A 30 10.78 -3.70 -8.27
N PRO A 31 10.84 -2.55 -8.97
CA PRO A 31 11.38 -1.32 -8.37
C PRO A 31 10.54 -0.87 -7.17
N MET A 32 11.18 -0.16 -6.23
CA MET A 32 10.48 0.37 -5.06
C MET A 32 9.32 1.29 -5.44
N ALA A 33 9.45 2.03 -6.54
CA ALA A 33 8.38 2.89 -7.01
C ALA A 33 7.09 2.11 -7.32
N ASP A 34 7.22 0.88 -7.81
CA ASP A 34 6.06 0.04 -8.10
C ASP A 34 5.35 -0.38 -6.81
N ILE A 35 6.11 -0.66 -5.75
CA ILE A 35 5.52 -0.97 -4.45
C ILE A 35 4.73 0.22 -3.92
N LEU A 36 5.28 1.44 -4.07
CA LEU A 36 4.60 2.66 -3.64
C LEU A 36 3.30 2.87 -4.42
N ARG A 37 3.31 2.67 -5.74
CA ARG A 37 2.10 2.79 -6.55
C ARG A 37 1.04 1.78 -6.14
N ASP A 38 1.44 0.54 -5.92
CA ASP A 38 0.53 -0.52 -5.48
C ASP A 38 -0.06 -0.20 -4.12
N ALA A 39 0.76 0.30 -3.19
CA ALA A 39 0.30 0.67 -1.86
C ALA A 39 -0.72 1.79 -1.91
N ILE A 40 -0.49 2.79 -2.75
CA ILE A 40 -1.42 3.91 -2.91
C ILE A 40 -2.73 3.45 -3.52
N SER A 41 -2.67 2.61 -4.55
CA SER A 41 -3.86 2.05 -5.18
C SER A 41 -4.68 1.22 -4.20
N LEU A 42 -4.01 0.41 -3.40
CA LEU A 42 -4.67 -0.39 -2.37
C LEU A 42 -5.32 0.49 -1.32
N GLU A 43 -4.61 1.49 -0.82
CA GLU A 43 -5.13 2.40 0.20
C GLU A 43 -6.35 3.16 -0.31
N LYS A 44 -6.30 3.62 -1.54
CA LYS A 44 -7.44 4.31 -2.16
C LYS A 44 -8.65 3.40 -2.24
N TRP A 45 -8.46 2.16 -2.69
CA TRP A 45 -9.53 1.19 -2.79
C TRP A 45 -10.13 0.89 -1.42
N LEU A 46 -9.29 0.66 -0.41
CA LEU A 46 -9.75 0.41 0.96
C LEU A 46 -10.56 1.58 1.51
N ALA A 47 -10.09 2.81 1.27
CA ALA A 47 -10.80 4.00 1.71
C ALA A 47 -12.17 4.11 1.06
N GLU A 48 -12.28 3.81 -0.22
CA GLU A 48 -13.55 3.82 -0.95
C GLU A 48 -14.51 2.76 -0.38
N GLN A 49 -14.02 1.57 -0.08
CA GLN A 49 -14.82 0.50 0.49
C GLN A 49 -15.39 0.91 1.86
N ARG A 50 -14.58 1.55 2.69
CA ARG A 50 -15.03 2.02 4.01
C ARG A 50 -16.08 3.12 3.90
N LYS A 51 -15.96 4.02 2.93
CA LYS A 51 -16.96 5.05 2.67
C LYS A 51 -18.31 4.46 2.30
N GLU A 52 -18.31 3.32 1.62
CA GLU A 52 -19.52 2.62 1.23
C GLU A 52 -20.08 1.74 2.36
N GLY A 53 -19.45 1.75 3.52
CA GLY A 53 -19.88 0.96 4.67
C GLY A 53 -19.40 -0.47 4.67
N SER A 54 -18.48 -0.83 3.78
CA SER A 54 -17.90 -2.17 3.73
C SER A 54 -16.88 -2.35 4.85
N ARG A 55 -16.75 -3.59 5.30
CA ARG A 55 -15.71 -3.98 6.26
C ARG A 55 -14.67 -4.82 5.55
N ILE A 56 -13.41 -4.62 5.93
CA ILE A 56 -12.30 -5.38 5.36
C ILE A 56 -11.98 -6.54 6.29
N LEU A 57 -12.05 -7.75 5.76
CA LEU A 57 -11.88 -8.96 6.55
C LEU A 57 -10.70 -9.78 6.04
N ILE A 58 -10.03 -10.45 6.97
CA ILE A 58 -9.03 -11.48 6.65
C ILE A 58 -9.52 -12.80 7.20
N GLU A 59 -9.46 -13.84 6.38
CA GLU A 59 -9.76 -15.19 6.80
C GLU A 59 -8.51 -16.06 6.73
N ARG A 60 -8.29 -16.84 7.77
CA ARG A 60 -7.23 -17.84 7.82
C ARG A 60 -7.70 -19.03 8.61
N ASP A 61 -7.63 -20.22 8.00
CA ASP A 61 -8.00 -21.48 8.66
C ASP A 61 -9.38 -21.43 9.30
N GLY A 62 -10.34 -20.81 8.59
CA GLY A 62 -11.71 -20.69 9.06
C GLY A 62 -11.94 -19.58 10.08
N GLN A 63 -10.90 -18.87 10.48
CA GLN A 63 -11.02 -17.72 11.37
C GLN A 63 -11.06 -16.43 10.57
N VAL A 64 -12.04 -15.58 10.90
CA VAL A 64 -12.24 -14.30 10.22
C VAL A 64 -11.92 -13.18 11.20
N ARG A 65 -11.11 -12.23 10.74
CA ARG A 65 -10.76 -11.03 11.51
C ARG A 65 -11.04 -9.79 10.69
N GLU A 66 -11.52 -8.76 11.35
CA GLU A 66 -11.72 -7.48 10.70
C GLU A 66 -10.45 -6.63 10.81
N ILE A 67 -10.06 -6.01 9.70
CA ILE A 67 -8.98 -5.03 9.71
C ILE A 67 -9.57 -3.68 10.07
N VAL A 68 -9.16 -3.16 11.21
CA VAL A 68 -9.57 -1.85 11.69
C VAL A 68 -8.36 -0.92 11.64
N ARG A 69 -8.51 0.20 10.96
CA ARG A 69 -7.48 1.25 10.90
C ARG A 69 -7.93 2.45 11.71
N VAL A 70 -7.00 2.90 12.50
CA VAL A 70 -7.21 4.09 13.33
C VAL A 70 -6.72 5.32 12.60
#